data_1d8f494f4594fc8558e53adcfb0237a2
#
_entry.id   1d8f494f4594fc8558e53adcfb0237a2
#
_cell.length_a   1.000
_cell.length_b   1.000
_cell.length_c   1.000
_cell.angle_alpha   90.00
_cell.angle_beta   90.00
_cell.angle_gamma   90.00
#
_symmetry.space_group_name_H-M   'P 1'
#
loop_
_entity.id
_entity.type
_entity.pdbx_description
1 polymer ?
#
loop_
_entity_poly.entity_id
_entity_poly.type
_entity_poly.pdbx_seq_one_letter_code
_entity_poly.pdbx_strand_id
1 'polypeptide(L)'
;MSDSDAAEAVVETLKRAYLDEMETVMNYQTNAIVLDGVRAQEIKESLQADIQEELMHAERLGQRLKQLGARPPASAEFVAQQESLQPPEDSTDVLSVIRGVLDAEEDAIATYRSLITQAEEADDPVTED
;
A
#
# COMPACT_ATOMS: atom_id res chain seq x y z
N MET A 1 -12.34 -25.26 2.79
CA MET A 1 -10.92 -24.81 2.74
C MET A 1 -10.18 -25.39 3.94
N SER A 2 -9.03 -25.98 3.73
CA SER A 2 -8.22 -26.49 4.84
C SER A 2 -7.55 -25.36 5.60
N ASP A 3 -7.11 -25.60 6.84
CA ASP A 3 -6.38 -24.59 7.63
C ASP A 3 -5.11 -24.15 6.93
N SER A 4 -4.45 -25.06 6.20
CA SER A 4 -3.26 -24.77 5.40
C SER A 4 -3.56 -23.79 4.26
N ASP A 5 -4.69 -23.97 3.57
CA ASP A 5 -5.11 -23.10 2.48
C ASP A 5 -5.49 -21.72 3.00
N ALA A 6 -6.15 -21.66 4.16
CA ALA A 6 -6.50 -20.41 4.81
C ALA A 6 -5.23 -19.62 5.22
N ALA A 7 -4.24 -20.31 5.77
CA ALA A 7 -2.97 -19.70 6.14
C ALA A 7 -2.18 -19.19 4.93
N GLU A 8 -2.18 -19.94 3.83
CA GLU A 8 -1.55 -19.51 2.56
C GLU A 8 -2.23 -18.27 1.99
N ALA A 9 -3.56 -18.19 2.08
CA ALA A 9 -4.31 -17.02 1.62
C ALA A 9 -3.89 -15.76 2.39
N VAL A 10 -3.70 -15.87 3.71
CA VAL A 10 -3.20 -14.77 4.54
C VAL A 10 -1.82 -14.31 4.06
N VAL A 11 -0.90 -15.25 3.86
CA VAL A 11 0.47 -14.95 3.41
C VAL A 11 0.45 -14.23 2.05
N GLU A 12 -0.32 -14.72 1.09
CA GLU A 12 -0.39 -14.12 -0.24
C GLU A 12 -0.95 -12.70 -0.19
N THR A 13 -1.99 -12.47 0.61
CA THR A 13 -2.57 -11.13 0.75
C THR A 13 -1.62 -10.17 1.47
N LEU A 14 -0.90 -10.66 2.50
CA LEU A 14 0.13 -9.85 3.17
C LEU A 14 1.24 -9.42 2.22
N LYS A 15 1.71 -10.32 1.34
CA LYS A 15 2.72 -10.00 0.33
C LYS A 15 2.22 -8.94 -0.64
N ARG A 16 0.98 -9.09 -1.10
CA ARG A 16 0.37 -8.12 -2.00
C ARG A 16 0.22 -6.76 -1.32
N ALA A 17 -0.28 -6.73 -0.09
CA ALA A 17 -0.43 -5.49 0.67
C ALA A 17 0.92 -4.80 0.88
N TYR A 18 1.97 -5.56 1.19
CA TYR A 18 3.33 -5.03 1.33
C TYR A 18 3.81 -4.35 0.03
N LEU A 19 3.65 -5.03 -1.11
CA LEU A 19 4.06 -4.46 -2.39
C LEU A 19 3.24 -3.23 -2.77
N ASP A 20 1.93 -3.25 -2.50
CA ASP A 20 1.05 -2.11 -2.76
C ASP A 20 1.46 -0.89 -1.93
N GLU A 21 1.81 -1.08 -0.64
CA GLU A 21 2.29 0.00 0.21
C GLU A 21 3.61 0.58 -0.33
N MET A 22 4.53 -0.26 -0.77
CA MET A 22 5.80 0.18 -1.34
C MET A 22 5.60 0.93 -2.65
N GLU A 23 4.67 0.49 -3.48
CA GLU A 23 4.31 1.19 -4.72
C GLU A 23 3.72 2.57 -4.41
N THR A 24 2.84 2.65 -3.41
CA THR A 24 2.26 3.91 -2.95
C THR A 24 3.35 4.88 -2.48
N VAL A 25 4.34 4.41 -1.74
CA VAL A 25 5.49 5.23 -1.31
C VAL A 25 6.21 5.83 -2.52
N MET A 26 6.53 5.01 -3.51
CA MET A 26 7.20 5.47 -4.73
C MET A 26 6.36 6.54 -5.44
N ASN A 27 5.09 6.30 -5.63
CA ASN A 27 4.21 7.20 -6.36
C ASN A 27 3.95 8.50 -5.60
N TYR A 28 3.79 8.43 -4.28
CA TYR A 28 3.66 9.62 -3.44
C TYR A 28 4.91 10.48 -3.51
N GLN A 29 6.08 9.86 -3.44
CA GLN A 29 7.34 10.59 -3.51
C GLN A 29 7.53 11.26 -4.87
N THR A 30 7.24 10.56 -5.96
CA THR A 30 7.32 11.12 -7.30
C THR A 30 6.39 12.33 -7.45
N ASN A 31 5.14 12.20 -7.03
CA ASN A 31 4.18 13.30 -7.08
C ASN A 31 4.59 14.48 -6.20
N ALA A 32 5.13 14.21 -5.01
CA ALA A 32 5.61 15.26 -4.11
C ALA A 32 6.78 16.06 -4.70
N ILE A 33 7.59 15.43 -5.54
CA ILE A 33 8.71 16.09 -6.22
C ILE A 33 8.23 16.87 -7.45
N VAL A 34 7.35 16.28 -8.25
CA VAL A 34 6.93 16.79 -9.55
C VAL A 34 5.96 17.96 -9.44
N LEU A 35 5.08 17.97 -8.43
CA LEU A 35 4.04 19.01 -8.32
C LEU A 35 4.63 20.41 -8.14
N ASP A 36 4.10 21.36 -8.92
CA ASP A 36 4.48 22.76 -8.89
C ASP A 36 3.27 23.66 -8.59
N GLY A 37 3.56 24.86 -8.12
CA GLY A 37 2.56 25.91 -7.94
C GLY A 37 2.21 26.14 -6.48
N VAL A 38 1.50 27.23 -6.25
CA VAL A 38 1.15 27.70 -4.90
C VAL A 38 0.23 26.71 -4.19
N ARG A 39 -0.69 26.09 -4.93
CA ARG A 39 -1.64 25.10 -4.38
C ARG A 39 -1.01 23.76 -4.10
N ALA A 40 0.14 23.47 -4.70
CA ALA A 40 0.81 22.20 -4.57
C ALA A 40 1.47 22.02 -3.22
N GLN A 41 1.83 23.10 -2.53
CA GLN A 41 2.65 23.02 -1.32
C GLN A 41 1.99 22.20 -0.20
N GLU A 42 0.73 22.43 0.08
CA GLU A 42 0.00 21.65 1.09
C GLU A 42 -0.10 20.18 0.72
N ILE A 43 -0.35 19.89 -0.55
CA ILE A 43 -0.44 18.51 -1.03
C ILE A 43 0.90 17.82 -0.94
N LYS A 44 1.99 18.50 -1.31
CA LYS A 44 3.35 17.94 -1.19
C LYS A 44 3.69 17.60 0.26
N GLU A 45 3.37 18.49 1.19
CA GLU A 45 3.58 18.24 2.63
C GLU A 45 2.77 17.06 3.13
N SER A 46 1.50 16.99 2.71
CA SER A 46 0.61 15.88 3.03
C SER A 46 1.14 14.54 2.50
N LEU A 47 1.58 14.51 1.25
CA LEU A 47 2.16 13.30 0.64
C LEU A 47 3.43 12.88 1.37
N GLN A 48 4.28 13.82 1.76
CA GLN A 48 5.52 13.52 2.50
C GLN A 48 5.22 12.92 3.88
N ALA A 49 4.19 13.42 4.57
CA ALA A 49 3.76 12.86 5.84
C ALA A 49 3.17 11.45 5.65
N ASP A 50 2.38 11.26 4.62
CA ASP A 50 1.75 9.97 4.31
C ASP A 50 2.80 8.91 3.95
N ILE A 51 3.90 9.30 3.30
CA ILE A 51 5.01 8.38 3.00
C ILE A 51 5.53 7.72 4.28
N GLN A 52 5.68 8.47 5.36
CA GLN A 52 6.17 7.91 6.62
C GLN A 52 5.19 6.89 7.19
N GLU A 53 3.89 7.15 7.10
CA GLU A 53 2.86 6.21 7.54
C GLU A 53 2.86 4.95 6.69
N GLU A 54 2.96 5.09 5.37
CA GLU A 54 2.98 3.95 4.45
C GLU A 54 4.21 3.05 4.68
N LEU A 55 5.37 3.65 4.96
CA LEU A 55 6.57 2.88 5.32
C LEU A 55 6.38 2.09 6.61
N MET A 56 5.70 2.67 7.61
CA MET A 56 5.38 1.96 8.84
C MET A 56 4.41 0.79 8.58
N HIS A 57 3.41 1.00 7.74
CA HIS A 57 2.47 -0.07 7.35
C HIS A 57 3.22 -1.21 6.67
N ALA A 58 4.09 -0.88 5.71
CA ALA A 58 4.88 -1.90 5.00
C ALA A 58 5.77 -2.68 5.96
N GLU A 59 6.41 -2.00 6.91
CA GLU A 59 7.26 -2.65 7.90
C GLU A 59 6.47 -3.65 8.75
N ARG A 60 5.28 -3.26 9.22
CA ARG A 60 4.40 -4.15 10.01
C ARG A 60 3.98 -5.37 9.20
N LEU A 61 3.59 -5.17 7.94
CA LEU A 61 3.21 -6.26 7.04
C LEU A 61 4.39 -7.21 6.80
N GLY A 62 5.57 -6.66 6.56
CA GLY A 62 6.79 -7.44 6.36
C GLY A 62 7.19 -8.24 7.58
N GLN A 63 7.10 -7.65 8.77
CA GLN A 63 7.40 -8.33 10.01
C GLN A 63 6.41 -9.46 10.28
N ARG A 64 5.13 -9.23 9.99
CA ARG A 64 4.12 -10.27 10.15
C ARG A 64 4.38 -11.45 9.21
N LEU A 65 4.77 -11.18 7.96
CA LEU A 65 5.17 -12.23 7.02
C LEU A 65 6.30 -13.10 7.60
N LYS A 66 7.32 -12.45 8.14
CA LYS A 66 8.43 -13.17 8.74
C LYS A 66 7.98 -14.03 9.93
N GLN A 67 7.10 -13.51 10.77
CA GLN A 67 6.54 -14.25 11.91
C GLN A 67 5.79 -15.49 11.45
N LEU A 68 5.14 -15.44 10.30
CA LEU A 68 4.41 -16.55 9.71
C LEU A 68 5.30 -17.53 8.94
N GLY A 69 6.62 -17.33 8.96
CA GLY A 69 7.56 -18.20 8.26
C GLY A 69 7.73 -17.88 6.78
N ALA A 70 7.19 -16.77 6.32
CA ALA A 70 7.33 -16.31 4.94
C ALA A 70 8.40 -15.22 4.83
N ARG A 71 8.72 -14.81 3.61
CA ARG A 71 9.67 -13.73 3.37
C ARG A 71 8.94 -12.54 2.76
N PRO A 72 9.17 -11.31 3.25
CA PRO A 72 8.67 -10.13 2.55
C PRO A 72 9.23 -10.12 1.12
N PRO A 73 8.42 -9.77 0.11
CA PRO A 73 8.92 -9.71 -1.25
C PRO A 73 9.93 -8.58 -1.45
N ALA A 74 10.85 -8.77 -2.39
CA ALA A 74 11.81 -7.75 -2.78
C ALA A 74 11.49 -7.27 -4.22
N SER A 75 12.33 -6.41 -4.75
CA SER A 75 12.05 -5.74 -6.03
C SER A 75 11.89 -6.69 -7.22
N ALA A 76 12.50 -7.88 -7.17
CA ALA A 76 12.34 -8.86 -8.25
C ALA A 76 10.91 -9.38 -8.38
N GLU A 77 10.12 -9.29 -7.33
CA GLU A 77 8.72 -9.73 -7.29
C GLU A 77 7.75 -8.58 -7.51
N PHE A 78 8.27 -7.36 -7.62
CA PHE A 78 7.46 -6.16 -7.76
C PHE A 78 6.87 -6.05 -9.16
N VAL A 79 5.55 -5.84 -9.23
CA VAL A 79 4.83 -5.54 -10.47
C VAL A 79 3.98 -4.31 -10.22
N ALA A 80 4.22 -3.27 -10.99
CA ALA A 80 3.46 -2.02 -10.86
C ALA A 80 1.99 -2.24 -11.23
N GLN A 81 1.08 -1.77 -10.38
CA GLN A 81 -0.36 -1.96 -10.56
C GLN A 81 -1.18 -0.67 -10.39
N GLN A 82 -0.59 0.37 -9.80
CA GLN A 82 -1.31 1.62 -9.50
C GLN A 82 -1.24 2.58 -10.68
N GLU A 83 -2.23 2.55 -11.54
CA GLU A 83 -2.33 3.48 -12.68
C GLU A 83 -2.76 4.88 -12.22
N SER A 84 -3.60 4.96 -11.20
CA SER A 84 -4.21 6.20 -10.73
C SER A 84 -3.25 7.15 -10.02
N LEU A 85 -2.14 6.64 -9.49
CA LEU A 85 -1.15 7.44 -8.75
C LEU A 85 0.02 7.92 -9.61
N GLN A 86 -0.05 7.76 -10.91
CA GLN A 86 1.00 8.25 -11.79
C GLN A 86 1.02 9.78 -11.79
N PRO A 87 2.21 10.43 -11.93
CA PRO A 87 2.27 11.87 -11.93
C PRO A 87 1.51 12.46 -13.12
N PRO A 88 0.82 13.61 -12.94
CA PRO A 88 0.08 14.23 -14.03
C PRO A 88 1.03 14.81 -15.08
N GLU A 89 0.58 14.91 -16.33
CA GLU A 89 1.35 15.56 -17.39
C GLU A 89 1.57 17.04 -17.07
N ASP A 90 0.54 17.69 -16.53
CA ASP A 90 0.63 19.08 -16.05
C ASP A 90 1.00 19.05 -14.57
N SER A 91 2.20 19.50 -14.23
CA SER A 91 2.71 19.51 -12.85
C SER A 91 1.89 20.37 -11.89
N THR A 92 0.98 21.21 -12.39
CA THR A 92 0.08 22.02 -11.58
C THR A 92 -1.29 21.37 -11.35
N ASP A 93 -1.53 20.18 -11.91
CA ASP A 93 -2.82 19.47 -11.81
C ASP A 93 -2.93 18.73 -10.46
N VAL A 94 -3.19 19.48 -9.42
CA VAL A 94 -3.31 18.98 -8.05
C VAL A 94 -4.55 18.09 -7.90
N LEU A 95 -5.65 18.39 -8.60
CA LEU A 95 -6.87 17.59 -8.52
C LEU A 95 -6.66 16.15 -9.00
N SER A 96 -5.87 15.98 -10.06
CA SER A 96 -5.54 14.64 -10.56
C SER A 96 -4.82 13.82 -9.48
N VAL A 97 -3.88 14.44 -8.77
CA VAL A 97 -3.15 13.77 -7.69
C VAL A 97 -4.06 13.41 -6.53
N ILE A 98 -4.94 14.32 -6.12
CA ILE A 98 -5.90 14.06 -5.03
C ILE A 98 -6.81 12.88 -5.39
N ARG A 99 -7.32 12.82 -6.63
CA ARG A 99 -8.15 11.70 -7.09
C ARG A 99 -7.38 10.38 -7.04
N GLY A 100 -6.12 10.40 -7.47
CA GLY A 100 -5.26 9.21 -7.43
C GLY A 100 -5.04 8.72 -6.01
N VAL A 101 -4.82 9.62 -5.06
CA VAL A 101 -4.67 9.28 -3.63
C VAL A 101 -5.94 8.64 -3.09
N LEU A 102 -7.11 9.20 -3.40
CA LEU A 102 -8.39 8.64 -2.96
C LEU A 102 -8.61 7.24 -3.51
N ASP A 103 -8.31 7.02 -4.78
CA ASP A 103 -8.45 5.69 -5.40
C ASP A 103 -7.50 4.69 -4.75
N ALA A 104 -6.27 5.07 -4.46
CA ALA A 104 -5.30 4.19 -3.80
C ALA A 104 -5.73 3.84 -2.38
N GLU A 105 -6.30 4.81 -1.64
CA GLU A 105 -6.81 4.57 -0.29
C GLU A 105 -8.00 3.61 -0.30
N GLU A 106 -8.91 3.75 -1.25
CA GLU A 106 -10.05 2.83 -1.41
C GLU A 106 -9.57 1.41 -1.70
N ASP A 107 -8.59 1.26 -2.59
CA ASP A 107 -8.00 -0.05 -2.90
C ASP A 107 -7.32 -0.66 -1.69
N ALA A 108 -6.60 0.14 -0.90
CA ALA A 108 -5.95 -0.31 0.32
C ALA A 108 -6.98 -0.82 1.34
N ILE A 109 -8.07 -0.08 1.53
CA ILE A 109 -9.15 -0.49 2.44
C ILE A 109 -9.73 -1.84 2.00
N ALA A 110 -9.99 -2.02 0.71
CA ALA A 110 -10.51 -3.28 0.18
C ALA A 110 -9.55 -4.45 0.45
N THR A 111 -8.25 -4.22 0.25
CA THR A 111 -7.21 -5.23 0.53
C THR A 111 -7.18 -5.59 2.01
N TYR A 112 -7.20 -4.60 2.90
CA TYR A 112 -7.18 -4.84 4.35
C TYR A 112 -8.44 -5.56 4.82
N ARG A 113 -9.61 -5.26 4.27
CA ARG A 113 -10.84 -5.98 4.59
C ARG A 113 -10.75 -7.44 4.18
N SER A 114 -10.19 -7.72 3.00
CA SER A 114 -9.93 -9.11 2.57
C SER A 114 -8.98 -9.82 3.50
N LEU A 115 -7.93 -9.14 3.93
CA LEU A 115 -6.94 -9.69 4.85
C LEU A 115 -7.57 -10.04 6.21
N ILE A 116 -8.41 -9.15 6.76
CA ILE A 116 -9.13 -9.39 8.02
C ILE A 116 -10.00 -10.64 7.89
N THR A 117 -10.78 -10.75 6.82
CA THR A 117 -11.63 -11.92 6.57
C THR A 117 -10.80 -13.19 6.48
N GLN A 118 -9.69 -13.16 5.75
CA GLN A 118 -8.79 -14.31 5.62
C GLN A 118 -8.12 -14.68 6.94
N ALA A 119 -7.75 -13.69 7.74
CA ALA A 119 -7.17 -13.93 9.06
C ALA A 119 -8.19 -14.60 10.01
N GLU A 120 -9.45 -14.18 9.96
CA GLU A 120 -10.53 -14.82 10.73
C GLU A 120 -10.69 -16.29 10.31
N GLU A 121 -10.69 -16.58 9.01
CA GLU A 121 -10.80 -17.95 8.48
C GLU A 121 -9.61 -18.81 8.85
N ALA A 122 -8.42 -18.22 8.97
CA ALA A 122 -7.19 -18.91 9.37
C ALA A 122 -6.99 -18.95 10.89
N ASP A 123 -7.92 -18.40 11.66
CA ASP A 123 -7.82 -18.27 13.11
C ASP A 123 -6.50 -17.58 13.53
N ASP A 124 -6.21 -16.46 12.88
CA ASP A 124 -4.99 -15.68 13.07
C ASP A 124 -5.33 -14.28 13.63
N PRO A 125 -5.54 -14.16 14.95
CA PRO A 125 -5.96 -12.89 15.55
C PRO A 125 -4.87 -11.81 15.50
N VAL A 126 -3.61 -12.18 15.39
CA VAL A 126 -2.50 -11.22 15.32
C VAL A 126 -2.51 -10.47 13.99
N THR A 127 -2.72 -11.17 12.88
CA THR A 127 -2.83 -10.56 11.56
C THR A 127 -4.11 -9.72 11.45
N GLU A 128 -5.22 -10.23 12.01
CA GLU A 128 -6.49 -9.51 12.03
C GLU A 128 -6.38 -8.16 12.72
N ASP A 129 -5.64 -8.10 13.82
CA ASP A 129 -5.41 -6.88 14.58
C ASP A 129 -4.50 -5.90 13.83
#